data_70f94eba071d3a73cb8b948d185628e6
#
_entry.id   70f94eba071d3a73cb8b948d185628e6
#
_cell.length_a   1.000
_cell.length_b   1.000
_cell.length_c   1.000
_cell.angle_alpha   90.00
_cell.angle_beta   90.00
_cell.angle_gamma   90.00
#
_symmetry.space_group_name_H-M   'P 1'
#
loop_
_entity.id
_entity.type
_entity.pdbx_description
1 polymer ?
#
loop_
_entity_poly.entity_id
_entity_poly.type
_entity_poly.pdbx_seq_one_letter_code
_entity_poly.pdbx_strand_id
1 'polypeptide(L)'
;MYLISAYFDEGTEERIRKYVDAVAQRTGCRFMVDNDIPPHMTIAQLAAPAYRTGDAAADQAGKNAGRLTCAGDGAQTGAEFIGGRIDRIIRDSVIGAGYIDVVSFGVFKPRVMFLTPVLNEYLFRMSADIDSAIYGSNANVSMTGTGRKAATCSGKWREESINTPKRSKNDKNSYRPFSWLPHITIARGLSEPQMRQAFSCMQADFEMFTARIERIGLAESRPYNDIKVWEL
;
A
#
# COMPACT_ATOMS: atom_id res chain seq x y z
N MET A 1 0.10 8.10 -9.84
CA MET A 1 0.44 7.69 -8.47
C MET A 1 0.25 6.20 -8.39
N TYR A 2 1.26 5.48 -7.89
CA TYR A 2 1.23 4.03 -7.77
C TYR A 2 0.83 3.61 -6.36
N LEU A 3 0.12 2.49 -6.26
CA LEU A 3 -0.25 1.84 -5.02
C LEU A 3 0.36 0.43 -5.02
N ILE A 4 0.88 0.00 -3.89
CA ILE A 4 1.12 -1.40 -3.62
C ILE A 4 0.03 -1.85 -2.66
N SER A 5 -0.74 -2.83 -3.08
CA SER A 5 -1.94 -3.29 -2.39
C SER A 5 -1.89 -4.79 -2.15
N ALA A 6 -2.40 -5.21 -0.99
CA ALA A 6 -2.71 -6.61 -0.73
C ALA A 6 -4.13 -6.91 -1.22
N TYR A 7 -4.29 -8.07 -1.86
CA TYR A 7 -5.56 -8.65 -2.26
C TYR A 7 -5.80 -9.95 -1.52
N PHE A 8 -7.04 -10.34 -1.48
CA PHE A 8 -7.51 -11.42 -0.64
C PHE A 8 -7.85 -12.67 -1.45
N ASP A 9 -8.11 -13.76 -0.76
CA ASP A 9 -8.74 -14.93 -1.34
C ASP A 9 -10.19 -14.65 -1.75
N GLU A 10 -10.74 -15.49 -2.60
CA GLU A 10 -12.08 -15.32 -3.17
C GLU A 10 -13.17 -15.17 -2.07
N GLY A 11 -13.14 -16.03 -1.05
CA GLY A 11 -14.13 -15.99 0.03
C GLY A 11 -14.06 -14.70 0.86
N THR A 12 -12.87 -14.19 1.10
CA THR A 12 -12.67 -12.89 1.77
C THR A 12 -13.15 -11.74 0.89
N GLU A 13 -12.82 -11.76 -0.42
CA GLU A 13 -13.29 -10.73 -1.35
C GLU A 13 -14.81 -10.68 -1.46
N GLU A 14 -15.47 -11.84 -1.58
CA GLU A 14 -16.93 -11.92 -1.58
C GLU A 14 -17.54 -11.33 -0.30
N ARG A 15 -16.94 -11.62 0.85
CA ARG A 15 -17.42 -11.08 2.13
C ARG A 15 -17.28 -9.55 2.18
N ILE A 16 -16.16 -9.02 1.72
CA ILE A 16 -15.94 -7.56 1.67
C ILE A 16 -16.91 -6.91 0.67
N ARG A 17 -17.13 -7.53 -0.51
CA ARG A 17 -18.08 -7.06 -1.51
C ARG A 17 -19.51 -6.96 -0.97
N LYS A 18 -19.95 -7.91 -0.12
CA LYS A 18 -21.26 -7.83 0.55
C LYS A 18 -21.40 -6.55 1.36
N TYR A 19 -20.35 -6.12 2.09
CA TYR A 19 -20.38 -4.84 2.81
C TYR A 19 -20.38 -3.63 1.87
N VAL A 20 -19.60 -3.68 0.78
CA VAL A 20 -19.60 -2.63 -0.26
C VAL A 20 -21.01 -2.47 -0.85
N ASP A 21 -21.66 -3.58 -1.21
CA ASP A 21 -23.00 -3.60 -1.81
C ASP A 21 -24.08 -3.14 -0.82
N ALA A 22 -24.02 -3.61 0.43
CA ALA A 22 -24.96 -3.19 1.48
C ALA A 22 -24.90 -1.68 1.72
N VAL A 23 -23.69 -1.11 1.82
CA VAL A 23 -23.52 0.33 1.96
C VAL A 23 -23.98 1.07 0.71
N ALA A 24 -23.65 0.58 -0.48
CA ALA A 24 -24.07 1.19 -1.74
C ALA A 24 -25.62 1.21 -1.88
N GLN A 25 -26.28 0.11 -1.57
CA GLN A 25 -27.75 0.01 -1.58
C GLN A 25 -28.40 0.95 -0.57
N ARG A 26 -27.86 0.99 0.65
CA ARG A 26 -28.43 1.80 1.74
C ARG A 26 -28.28 3.29 1.53
N THR A 27 -27.17 3.71 0.93
CA THR A 27 -26.79 5.13 0.82
C THR A 27 -26.95 5.71 -0.58
N GLY A 28 -27.08 4.89 -1.60
CA GLY A 28 -26.98 5.28 -3.01
C GLY A 28 -25.56 5.67 -3.47
N CYS A 29 -24.56 5.57 -2.62
CA CYS A 29 -23.17 5.87 -2.95
C CYS A 29 -22.50 4.66 -3.61
N ARG A 30 -22.47 4.64 -4.93
CA ARG A 30 -22.01 3.49 -5.73
C ARG A 30 -20.57 3.61 -6.24
N PHE A 31 -19.77 4.55 -5.71
CA PHE A 31 -18.43 4.82 -6.23
C PHE A 31 -17.55 3.56 -6.38
N MET A 32 -17.54 2.69 -5.36
CA MET A 32 -16.73 1.46 -5.39
C MET A 32 -17.25 0.46 -6.44
N VAL A 33 -18.56 0.33 -6.55
CA VAL A 33 -19.23 -0.58 -7.49
C VAL A 33 -19.09 -0.10 -8.94
N ASP A 34 -19.40 1.18 -9.18
CA ASP A 34 -19.44 1.74 -10.53
C ASP A 34 -18.04 1.89 -11.16
N ASN A 35 -16.99 1.89 -10.35
CA ASN A 35 -15.60 1.91 -10.83
C ASN A 35 -14.93 0.53 -10.75
N ASP A 36 -15.67 -0.52 -10.43
CA ASP A 36 -15.18 -1.90 -10.30
C ASP A 36 -13.88 -2.02 -9.48
N ILE A 37 -13.84 -1.29 -8.33
CA ILE A 37 -12.65 -1.28 -7.49
C ILE A 37 -12.60 -2.58 -6.67
N PRO A 38 -11.59 -3.43 -6.86
CA PRO A 38 -11.49 -4.68 -6.13
C PRO A 38 -11.28 -4.43 -4.63
N PRO A 39 -11.76 -5.34 -3.75
CA PRO A 39 -11.39 -5.33 -2.35
C PRO A 39 -9.87 -5.37 -2.19
N HIS A 40 -9.28 -4.36 -1.58
CA HIS A 40 -7.83 -4.28 -1.39
C HIS A 40 -7.47 -3.51 -0.13
N MET A 41 -6.25 -3.75 0.34
CA MET A 41 -5.64 -2.98 1.40
C MET A 41 -4.34 -2.36 0.89
N THR A 42 -4.29 -1.03 0.82
CA THR A 42 -3.08 -0.33 0.38
C THR A 42 -1.98 -0.43 1.45
N ILE A 43 -0.82 -0.94 1.06
CA ILE A 43 0.36 -1.11 1.92
C ILE A 43 1.34 0.05 1.72
N ALA A 44 1.53 0.48 0.47
CA ALA A 44 2.39 1.60 0.15
C ALA A 44 1.80 2.48 -0.95
N GLN A 45 2.11 3.76 -0.88
CA GLN A 45 1.71 4.74 -1.87
C GLN A 45 2.95 5.48 -2.38
N LEU A 46 3.11 5.53 -3.70
CA LEU A 46 4.29 6.07 -4.36
C LEU A 46 3.88 7.17 -5.34
N ALA A 47 4.60 8.30 -5.28
CA ALA A 47 4.45 9.29 -6.32
C ALA A 47 4.89 8.69 -7.66
N ALA A 48 4.13 8.92 -8.73
CA ALA A 48 4.64 8.60 -10.06
C ALA A 48 5.93 9.39 -10.27
N PRO A 49 7.03 8.72 -10.71
CA PRO A 49 8.24 9.46 -11.05
C PRO A 49 7.92 10.50 -12.13
N ALA A 50 8.30 11.74 -11.89
CA ALA A 50 8.18 12.77 -12.90
C ALA A 50 9.03 12.37 -14.11
N TYR A 51 8.40 11.98 -15.19
CA TYR A 51 9.05 11.70 -16.47
C TYR A 51 9.70 13.00 -16.98
N ARG A 52 11.02 13.08 -17.00
CA ARG A 52 11.70 14.06 -17.85
C ARG A 52 11.98 13.37 -19.18
N THR A 53 11.09 13.55 -20.13
CA THR A 53 11.49 13.50 -21.54
C THR A 53 12.56 14.58 -21.71
N GLY A 54 13.75 14.17 -22.14
CA GLY A 54 14.77 15.14 -22.52
C GLY A 54 14.24 15.96 -23.69
N ASP A 55 13.81 17.17 -23.38
CA ASP A 55 13.95 18.33 -24.22
C ASP A 55 13.34 19.56 -23.55
N ALA A 56 14.18 20.59 -23.50
CA ALA A 56 13.89 22.01 -23.44
C ALA A 56 13.32 22.61 -22.13
N ALA A 57 14.18 23.40 -21.55
CA ALA A 57 13.99 24.77 -21.03
C ALA A 57 12.91 25.01 -19.98
N ALA A 58 13.42 25.29 -18.80
CA ALA A 58 12.97 26.30 -17.83
C ALA A 58 11.46 26.44 -17.57
N ASP A 59 11.00 25.93 -16.45
CA ASP A 59 10.32 26.83 -15.52
C ASP A 59 10.51 26.37 -14.07
N GLN A 60 10.75 27.34 -13.20
CA GLN A 60 11.04 27.15 -11.78
C GLN A 60 9.72 27.03 -11.02
N ALA A 61 9.22 25.82 -10.86
CA ALA A 61 8.22 25.56 -9.83
C ALA A 61 8.22 24.06 -9.48
N GLY A 62 8.75 23.71 -8.30
CA GLY A 62 8.61 22.33 -7.78
C GLY A 62 9.89 21.70 -7.27
N LYS A 63 10.69 22.41 -6.48
CA LYS A 63 11.73 21.80 -5.66
C LYS A 63 11.06 20.94 -4.60
N ASN A 64 11.00 19.61 -4.78
CA ASN A 64 10.93 18.59 -3.74
C ASN A 64 10.18 17.31 -4.13
N ALA A 65 10.17 16.92 -5.41
CA ALA A 65 9.83 15.54 -5.78
C ALA A 65 11.13 14.73 -5.84
N GLY A 66 11.29 13.75 -4.97
CA GLY A 66 12.42 12.82 -4.97
C GLY A 66 12.55 12.15 -6.35
N ARG A 67 13.64 12.47 -7.05
CA ARG A 67 13.90 12.11 -8.44
C ARG A 67 14.47 10.71 -8.52
N LEU A 68 13.70 9.75 -9.02
CA LEU A 68 14.19 8.48 -9.53
C LEU A 68 14.74 8.71 -10.95
N THR A 69 16.03 8.88 -11.10
CA THR A 69 16.69 8.85 -12.41
C THR A 69 17.68 7.69 -12.42
N CYS A 70 17.38 6.64 -13.19
CA CYS A 70 18.37 5.69 -13.64
C CYS A 70 18.88 6.17 -15.00
N ALA A 71 20.14 6.59 -15.08
CA ALA A 71 20.82 6.83 -16.34
C ALA A 71 21.39 5.49 -16.84
N GLY A 72 20.78 4.92 -17.86
CA GLY A 72 21.21 3.75 -18.60
C GLY A 72 20.36 3.65 -19.84
N ASP A 73 20.93 3.35 -20.99
CA ASP A 73 20.29 3.25 -22.30
C ASP A 73 19.11 2.23 -22.28
N GLY A 74 17.91 2.75 -22.07
CA GLY A 74 16.67 2.04 -21.87
C GLY A 74 15.96 2.64 -20.67
N ALA A 75 15.21 3.75 -20.86
CA ALA A 75 14.52 4.44 -19.78
C ALA A 75 13.48 3.50 -19.14
N GLN A 76 13.87 2.80 -18.07
CA GLN A 76 12.96 1.95 -17.28
C GLN A 76 11.89 2.84 -16.67
N THR A 77 10.61 2.49 -16.86
CA THR A 77 9.50 3.20 -16.25
C THR A 77 9.54 3.04 -14.72
N GLY A 78 8.94 3.99 -14.00
CA GLY A 78 8.85 3.87 -12.55
C GLY A 78 8.09 2.61 -12.09
N ALA A 79 7.12 2.16 -12.90
CA ALA A 79 6.38 0.93 -12.66
C ALA A 79 7.27 -0.32 -12.82
N GLU A 80 8.08 -0.38 -13.86
CA GLU A 80 9.04 -1.49 -14.08
C GLU A 80 10.09 -1.56 -12.97
N PHE A 81 10.60 -0.42 -12.53
CA PHE A 81 11.55 -0.36 -11.43
C PHE A 81 10.96 -0.88 -10.12
N ILE A 82 9.76 -0.41 -9.75
CA ILE A 82 9.05 -0.87 -8.55
C ILE A 82 8.72 -2.35 -8.70
N GLY A 83 8.16 -2.75 -9.84
CA GLY A 83 7.81 -4.14 -10.14
C GLY A 83 8.99 -5.09 -9.97
N GLY A 84 10.17 -4.73 -10.50
CA GLY A 84 11.38 -5.56 -10.36
C GLY A 84 11.86 -5.73 -8.91
N ARG A 85 11.61 -4.74 -8.04
CA ARG A 85 11.92 -4.86 -6.61
C ARG A 85 10.92 -5.74 -5.88
N ILE A 86 9.64 -5.62 -6.18
CA ILE A 86 8.61 -6.51 -5.63
C ILE A 86 8.82 -7.95 -6.11
N ASP A 87 9.12 -8.18 -7.41
CA ASP A 87 9.48 -9.50 -7.94
C ASP A 87 10.58 -10.17 -7.12
N ARG A 88 11.57 -9.42 -6.68
CA ARG A 88 12.69 -9.95 -5.92
C ARG A 88 12.25 -10.44 -4.55
N ILE A 89 11.54 -9.61 -3.76
CA ILE A 89 11.12 -10.00 -2.40
C ILE A 89 10.11 -11.15 -2.41
N ILE A 90 9.29 -11.28 -3.44
CA ILE A 90 8.37 -12.41 -3.60
C ILE A 90 9.13 -13.66 -4.00
N ARG A 91 10.03 -13.57 -4.99
CA ARG A 91 10.85 -14.72 -5.43
C ARG A 91 11.72 -15.26 -4.30
N ASP A 92 12.28 -14.38 -3.47
CA ASP A 92 13.12 -14.77 -2.35
C ASP A 92 12.26 -15.26 -1.15
N SER A 93 10.94 -15.42 -1.34
CA SER A 93 9.96 -15.86 -0.34
C SER A 93 10.02 -15.07 0.98
N VAL A 94 10.35 -13.77 0.88
CA VAL A 94 10.38 -12.87 2.03
C VAL A 94 8.94 -12.55 2.48
N ILE A 95 8.02 -12.45 1.50
CA ILE A 95 6.59 -12.24 1.73
C ILE A 95 5.82 -13.44 1.16
N GLY A 96 4.97 -14.04 1.97
CA GLY A 96 4.07 -15.12 1.58
C GLY A 96 2.63 -14.83 1.99
N ALA A 97 1.70 -15.71 1.61
CA ALA A 97 0.31 -15.62 2.01
C ALA A 97 0.15 -15.68 3.54
N GLY A 98 -0.86 -14.98 4.08
CA GLY A 98 -1.08 -14.94 5.51
C GLY A 98 -2.46 -14.45 5.90
N TYR A 99 -2.74 -14.52 7.20
CA TYR A 99 -4.05 -14.22 7.77
C TYR A 99 -4.03 -12.95 8.60
N ILE A 100 -5.15 -12.23 8.55
CA ILE A 100 -5.40 -11.03 9.34
C ILE A 100 -6.81 -11.08 9.92
N ASP A 101 -7.01 -10.51 11.09
CA ASP A 101 -8.33 -10.38 11.68
C ASP A 101 -8.91 -9.00 11.40
N VAL A 102 -10.08 -8.95 10.80
CA VAL A 102 -10.86 -7.73 10.56
C VAL A 102 -11.84 -7.59 11.72
N VAL A 103 -11.58 -6.61 12.60
CA VAL A 103 -12.24 -6.54 13.91
C VAL A 103 -13.20 -5.38 14.06
N SER A 104 -13.18 -4.45 13.15
CA SER A 104 -14.02 -3.25 13.24
C SER A 104 -14.16 -2.57 11.89
N PHE A 105 -14.95 -1.52 11.86
CA PHE A 105 -15.00 -0.58 10.74
C PHE A 105 -14.77 0.84 11.26
N GLY A 106 -14.35 1.72 10.37
CA GLY A 106 -14.02 3.09 10.70
C GLY A 106 -14.30 4.07 9.58
N VAL A 107 -14.03 5.34 9.85
CA VAL A 107 -14.23 6.41 8.87
C VAL A 107 -13.03 7.34 8.81
N PHE A 108 -12.60 7.71 7.60
CA PHE A 108 -11.78 8.87 7.35
C PHE A 108 -12.68 10.04 6.94
N LYS A 109 -12.73 11.05 7.80
CA LYS A 109 -13.54 12.25 7.47
C LYS A 109 -12.99 12.94 6.22
N PRO A 110 -13.86 13.49 5.42
CA PRO A 110 -15.31 13.47 5.62
C PRO A 110 -16.04 12.34 4.88
N ARG A 111 -15.39 11.54 4.07
CA ARG A 111 -16.06 10.86 2.95
C ARG A 111 -15.72 9.40 2.71
N VAL A 112 -14.93 8.75 3.56
CA VAL A 112 -14.48 7.37 3.35
C VAL A 112 -14.87 6.48 4.53
N MET A 113 -15.44 5.31 4.23
CA MET A 113 -15.69 4.25 5.19
C MET A 113 -14.83 3.03 4.84
N PHE A 114 -14.31 2.36 5.85
CA PHE A 114 -13.38 1.25 5.68
C PHE A 114 -13.53 0.20 6.79
N LEU A 115 -13.10 -1.01 6.50
CA LEU A 115 -12.88 -2.07 7.48
C LEU A 115 -11.49 -1.94 8.09
N THR A 116 -11.36 -2.28 9.37
CA THR A 116 -10.12 -2.12 10.13
C THR A 116 -9.54 -3.50 10.50
N PRO A 117 -8.49 -3.94 9.80
CA PRO A 117 -7.71 -5.10 10.22
C PRO A 117 -6.87 -4.79 11.46
N VAL A 118 -6.61 -5.81 12.27
CA VAL A 118 -5.60 -5.73 13.34
C VAL A 118 -4.20 -5.68 12.71
N LEU A 119 -3.40 -4.71 13.12
CA LEU A 119 -1.99 -4.69 12.76
C LEU A 119 -1.26 -5.78 13.55
N ASN A 120 -1.12 -6.96 12.94
CA ASN A 120 -0.39 -8.09 13.48
C ASN A 120 1.07 -8.13 12.95
N GLU A 121 1.85 -9.10 13.44
CA GLU A 121 3.25 -9.26 13.02
C GLU A 121 3.40 -9.48 11.50
N TYR A 122 2.48 -10.23 10.90
CA TYR A 122 2.46 -10.49 9.47
C TYR A 122 2.33 -9.20 8.65
N LEU A 123 1.34 -8.38 8.95
CA LEU A 123 1.14 -7.09 8.27
C LEU A 123 2.29 -6.12 8.49
N PHE A 124 2.83 -6.11 9.72
CA PHE A 124 3.97 -5.26 10.03
C PHE A 124 5.20 -5.66 9.21
N ARG A 125 5.52 -6.96 9.14
CA ARG A 125 6.63 -7.47 8.32
C ARG A 125 6.42 -7.18 6.84
N MET A 126 5.25 -7.48 6.30
CA MET A 126 4.90 -7.18 4.90
C MET A 126 5.12 -5.69 4.57
N SER A 127 4.63 -4.80 5.42
CA SER A 127 4.81 -3.35 5.24
C SER A 127 6.29 -2.95 5.31
N ALA A 128 7.06 -3.51 6.24
CA ALA A 128 8.49 -3.22 6.40
C ALA A 128 9.33 -3.73 5.23
N ASP A 129 9.05 -4.94 4.74
CA ASP A 129 9.75 -5.55 3.61
C ASP A 129 9.48 -4.79 2.31
N ILE A 130 8.24 -4.41 2.07
CA ILE A 130 7.86 -3.57 0.93
C ILE A 130 8.52 -2.19 1.03
N ASP A 131 8.50 -1.56 2.20
CA ASP A 131 9.16 -0.27 2.41
C ASP A 131 10.67 -0.36 2.16
N SER A 132 11.31 -1.40 2.68
CA SER A 132 12.73 -1.67 2.46
C SER A 132 13.06 -1.95 0.99
N ALA A 133 12.22 -2.70 0.29
CA ALA A 133 12.40 -2.97 -1.13
C ALA A 133 12.32 -1.69 -1.99
N ILE A 134 11.43 -0.76 -1.63
CA ILE A 134 11.22 0.48 -2.37
C ILE A 134 12.28 1.52 -2.06
N TYR A 135 12.58 1.74 -0.80
CA TYR A 135 13.40 2.87 -0.34
C TYR A 135 14.82 2.49 0.08
N GLY A 136 15.16 1.19 0.10
CA GLY A 136 16.44 0.68 0.60
C GLY A 136 16.48 0.60 2.13
N SER A 137 17.27 -0.33 2.63
CA SER A 137 17.36 -0.63 4.07
C SER A 137 18.04 0.50 4.84
N ASN A 138 17.29 1.40 5.42
CA ASN A 138 17.74 2.27 6.52
C ASN A 138 17.05 1.91 7.84
N ALA A 139 16.36 0.78 7.92
CA ALA A 139 15.74 0.31 9.15
C ALA A 139 16.33 -1.04 9.54
N ASN A 140 17.48 -1.05 10.23
CA ASN A 140 17.86 -2.16 11.09
C ASN A 140 16.87 -2.19 12.28
N VAL A 141 15.67 -2.68 12.04
CA VAL A 141 14.76 -3.08 13.12
C VAL A 141 15.04 -4.53 13.44
N SER A 142 16.10 -4.77 14.19
CA SER A 142 16.33 -6.07 14.81
C SER A 142 15.32 -6.27 15.94
N MET A 143 14.24 -6.97 15.65
CA MET A 143 13.28 -7.46 16.65
C MET A 143 13.73 -8.82 17.23
N THR A 144 15.02 -9.06 17.35
CA THR A 144 15.52 -10.25 18.07
C THR A 144 15.91 -9.88 19.49
N GLY A 145 14.94 -9.91 20.39
CA GLY A 145 15.16 -9.98 21.83
C GLY A 145 15.73 -11.33 22.25
N THR A 146 16.92 -11.70 21.79
CA THR A 146 17.75 -12.75 22.42
C THR A 146 19.19 -12.31 22.32
N GLY A 147 19.76 -11.98 23.47
CA GLY A 147 21.11 -11.47 23.63
C GLY A 147 22.17 -12.41 23.04
N ARG A 148 22.62 -12.09 21.86
CA ARG A 148 23.95 -12.50 21.36
C ARG A 148 24.68 -11.26 20.90
N LYS A 149 25.83 -11.00 21.54
CA LYS A 149 26.75 -9.93 21.17
C LYS A 149 27.09 -10.06 19.69
N ALA A 150 26.70 -9.09 18.89
CA ALA A 150 27.10 -8.98 17.49
C ALA A 150 28.61 -8.74 17.43
N ALA A 151 29.32 -9.64 16.74
CA ALA A 151 30.70 -9.41 16.38
C ALA A 151 30.81 -8.23 15.42
N THR A 152 31.60 -7.23 15.79
CA THR A 152 31.91 -6.07 14.95
C THR A 152 32.76 -6.52 13.76
N CYS A 153 32.13 -6.72 12.61
CA CYS A 153 32.84 -6.75 11.34
C CYS A 153 33.10 -5.32 10.86
N SER A 154 34.30 -4.83 11.07
CA SER A 154 34.80 -3.59 10.49
C SER A 154 35.16 -3.80 9.02
N GLY A 155 34.17 -3.95 8.14
CA GLY A 155 34.31 -3.89 6.70
C GLY A 155 33.84 -2.52 6.21
N LYS A 156 34.77 -1.72 5.66
CA LYS A 156 34.42 -0.51 4.92
C LYS A 156 33.61 -0.92 3.70
N TRP A 157 32.26 -0.88 3.83
CA TRP A 157 31.39 -0.94 2.67
C TRP A 157 31.57 0.38 1.91
N ARG A 158 32.11 0.32 0.70
CA ARG A 158 32.00 1.43 -0.24
C ARG A 158 30.51 1.68 -0.46
N GLU A 159 30.04 2.87 -0.13
CA GLU A 159 28.76 3.40 -0.59
C GLU A 159 28.81 3.46 -2.13
N GLU A 160 28.47 2.38 -2.79
CA GLU A 160 27.96 2.50 -4.15
C GLU A 160 26.65 3.26 -3.99
N SER A 161 26.61 4.48 -4.53
CA SER A 161 25.44 5.34 -4.51
C SER A 161 24.35 4.71 -5.36
N ILE A 162 23.65 3.73 -4.77
CA ILE A 162 22.41 3.22 -5.30
C ILE A 162 21.46 4.43 -5.23
N ASN A 163 20.92 4.85 -6.37
CA ASN A 163 19.90 5.90 -6.48
C ASN A 163 18.58 5.43 -5.85
N THR A 164 18.60 5.21 -4.54
CA THR A 164 17.39 4.94 -3.78
C THR A 164 16.57 6.23 -3.68
N PRO A 165 15.25 6.19 -3.90
CA PRO A 165 14.41 7.36 -3.76
C PRO A 165 14.54 7.89 -2.34
N LYS A 166 15.10 9.09 -2.19
CA LYS A 166 15.18 9.75 -0.89
C LYS A 166 13.77 10.16 -0.50
N ARG A 167 13.31 9.67 0.65
CA ARG A 167 12.05 10.13 1.24
C ARG A 167 12.11 11.64 1.44
N SER A 168 11.13 12.36 0.92
CA SER A 168 10.98 13.79 1.19
C SER A 168 10.72 14.01 2.68
N LYS A 169 11.33 15.02 3.30
CA LYS A 169 11.05 15.42 4.70
C LYS A 169 9.59 15.84 4.90
N ASN A 170 8.90 16.23 3.83
CA ASN A 170 7.49 16.61 3.81
C ASN A 170 6.55 15.48 3.41
N ASP A 171 7.06 14.26 3.25
CA ASP A 171 6.27 13.10 2.90
C ASP A 171 5.40 12.71 4.11
N LYS A 172 4.16 13.21 4.12
CA LYS A 172 3.12 12.84 5.07
C LYS A 172 2.61 11.42 4.81
N ASN A 173 3.52 10.52 4.40
CA ASN A 173 3.16 9.18 4.01
C ASN A 173 2.63 8.40 5.22
N SER A 174 1.32 8.28 5.28
CA SER A 174 0.58 7.51 6.29
C SER A 174 0.84 6.00 6.20
N TYR A 175 1.59 5.56 5.19
CA TYR A 175 1.90 4.15 4.92
C TYR A 175 3.28 3.70 5.39
N ARG A 176 3.89 4.42 6.33
CA ARG A 176 5.14 3.94 6.97
C ARG A 176 4.83 2.80 7.94
N PRO A 177 5.69 1.78 8.06
CA PRO A 177 5.43 0.62 8.91
C PRO A 177 4.98 0.94 10.34
N PHE A 178 5.53 2.00 10.95
CA PHE A 178 5.17 2.42 12.31
C PHE A 178 4.05 3.47 12.40
N SER A 179 3.57 3.99 11.27
CA SER A 179 2.53 5.02 11.21
C SER A 179 1.36 4.59 10.35
N TRP A 180 1.40 3.36 9.87
CA TRP A 180 0.39 2.82 8.98
C TRP A 180 -0.84 2.36 9.76
N LEU A 181 -2.00 2.81 9.31
CA LEU A 181 -3.29 2.28 9.72
C LEU A 181 -3.81 1.37 8.61
N PRO A 182 -3.73 0.04 8.76
CA PRO A 182 -4.28 -0.87 7.76
C PRO A 182 -5.79 -0.65 7.63
N HIS A 183 -6.28 -0.54 6.40
CA HIS A 183 -7.69 -0.34 6.14
C HIS A 183 -8.10 -0.88 4.77
N ILE A 184 -9.32 -1.38 4.69
CA ILE A 184 -9.94 -1.88 3.46
C ILE A 184 -11.14 -0.98 3.16
N THR A 185 -11.04 -0.16 2.11
CA THR A 185 -12.09 0.81 1.78
C THR A 185 -13.33 0.08 1.25
N ILE A 186 -14.50 0.37 1.87
CA ILE A 186 -15.79 -0.18 1.43
C ILE A 186 -16.71 0.88 0.82
N ALA A 187 -16.48 2.17 1.11
CA ALA A 187 -17.21 3.25 0.47
C ALA A 187 -16.37 4.53 0.42
N ARG A 188 -16.49 5.26 -0.68
CA ARG A 188 -15.78 6.52 -0.92
C ARG A 188 -16.71 7.55 -1.56
N GLY A 189 -16.53 8.81 -1.18
CA GLY A 189 -17.34 9.90 -1.73
C GLY A 189 -18.65 10.14 -1.00
N LEU A 190 -18.86 9.53 0.17
CA LEU A 190 -20.07 9.72 0.98
C LEU A 190 -20.28 11.18 1.36
N SER A 191 -21.51 11.66 1.25
CA SER A 191 -21.97 12.89 1.90
C SER A 191 -22.18 12.64 3.40
N GLU A 192 -22.35 13.68 4.19
CA GLU A 192 -22.57 13.54 5.64
C GLU A 192 -23.85 12.73 5.97
N PRO A 193 -25.00 12.93 5.33
CA PRO A 193 -26.18 12.10 5.54
C PRO A 193 -25.93 10.63 5.16
N GLN A 194 -25.25 10.39 4.02
CA GLN A 194 -24.88 9.03 3.57
C GLN A 194 -23.91 8.36 4.54
N MET A 195 -22.99 9.09 5.14
CA MET A 195 -22.08 8.55 6.15
C MET A 195 -22.84 8.05 7.37
N ARG A 196 -23.86 8.78 7.84
CA ARG A 196 -24.71 8.34 8.95
C ARG A 196 -25.48 7.06 8.61
N GLN A 197 -26.04 6.98 7.40
CA GLN A 197 -26.73 5.78 6.92
C GLN A 197 -25.79 4.59 6.79
N ALA A 198 -24.59 4.80 6.21
CA ALA A 198 -23.58 3.78 6.08
C ALA A 198 -23.11 3.25 7.45
N PHE A 199 -22.90 4.14 8.42
CA PHE A 199 -22.52 3.77 9.77
C PHE A 199 -23.58 2.91 10.45
N SER A 200 -24.87 3.29 10.34
CA SER A 200 -25.98 2.51 10.89
C SER A 200 -26.10 1.13 10.22
N CYS A 201 -25.88 1.06 8.91
CA CYS A 201 -25.85 -0.19 8.17
C CYS A 201 -24.72 -1.11 8.70
N MET A 202 -23.51 -0.58 8.76
CA MET A 202 -22.36 -1.37 9.23
C MET A 202 -22.48 -1.77 10.70
N GLN A 203 -23.09 -0.94 11.55
CA GLN A 203 -23.32 -1.28 12.93
C GLN A 203 -24.29 -2.46 13.10
N ALA A 204 -25.24 -2.61 12.18
CA ALA A 204 -26.21 -3.72 12.20
C ALA A 204 -25.64 -5.01 11.59
N ASP A 205 -24.82 -4.89 10.52
CA ASP A 205 -24.49 -6.02 9.66
C ASP A 205 -23.03 -6.49 9.79
N PHE A 206 -22.16 -5.69 10.44
CA PHE A 206 -20.75 -6.05 10.52
C PHE A 206 -20.51 -7.16 11.55
N GLU A 207 -19.82 -8.19 11.12
CA GLU A 207 -19.28 -9.24 11.95
C GLU A 207 -17.77 -9.32 11.78
N MET A 208 -17.04 -9.59 12.86
CA MET A 208 -15.60 -9.85 12.81
C MET A 208 -15.30 -11.10 11.97
N PHE A 209 -14.20 -11.08 11.25
CA PHE A 209 -13.78 -12.22 10.44
C PHE A 209 -12.27 -12.24 10.23
N THR A 210 -11.76 -13.44 9.97
CA THR A 210 -10.39 -13.63 9.52
C THR A 210 -10.36 -13.56 7.99
N ALA A 211 -9.46 -12.75 7.45
CA ALA A 211 -9.22 -12.57 6.03
C ALA A 211 -7.87 -13.18 5.65
N ARG A 212 -7.78 -13.76 4.45
CA ARG A 212 -6.53 -14.30 3.93
C ARG A 212 -6.01 -13.42 2.80
N ILE A 213 -4.78 -12.96 2.93
CA ILE A 213 -4.05 -12.26 1.88
C ILE A 213 -3.33 -13.31 1.03
N GLU A 214 -3.57 -13.30 -0.27
CA GLU A 214 -2.97 -14.24 -1.23
C GLU A 214 -2.18 -13.56 -2.33
N ARG A 215 -2.41 -12.26 -2.56
CA ARG A 215 -1.80 -11.56 -3.68
C ARG A 215 -1.32 -10.17 -3.27
N ILE A 216 -0.29 -9.71 -3.96
CA ILE A 216 0.15 -8.30 -3.93
C ILE A 216 0.04 -7.75 -5.33
N GLY A 217 -0.47 -6.52 -5.47
CA GLY A 217 -0.56 -5.81 -6.74
C GLY A 217 0.15 -4.48 -6.72
N LEU A 218 0.70 -4.13 -7.86
CA LEU A 218 1.12 -2.77 -8.22
C LEU A 218 0.05 -2.18 -9.11
N ALA A 219 -0.60 -1.11 -8.67
CA ALA A 219 -1.71 -0.49 -9.38
C ALA A 219 -1.52 1.01 -9.55
N GLU A 220 -2.17 1.57 -10.55
CA GLU A 220 -2.41 3.02 -10.63
C GLU A 220 -3.67 3.39 -9.83
N SER A 221 -3.65 4.58 -9.22
CA SER A 221 -4.75 4.99 -8.35
C SER A 221 -5.87 5.76 -9.04
N ARG A 222 -5.66 6.26 -10.25
CA ARG A 222 -6.63 7.12 -10.98
C ARG A 222 -6.45 7.04 -12.49
N PRO A 223 -7.31 6.30 -13.23
CA PRO A 223 -8.27 5.35 -12.68
C PRO A 223 -7.57 4.23 -11.92
N TYR A 224 -8.32 3.46 -11.11
CA TYR A 224 -7.75 2.28 -10.49
C TYR A 224 -7.50 1.23 -11.56
N ASN A 225 -6.26 0.81 -11.72
CA ASN A 225 -5.86 -0.17 -12.72
C ASN A 225 -4.63 -0.94 -12.27
N ASP A 226 -4.75 -2.26 -12.22
CA ASP A 226 -3.64 -3.13 -11.88
C ASP A 226 -2.62 -3.18 -13.04
N ILE A 227 -1.37 -2.85 -12.74
CA ILE A 227 -0.24 -2.96 -13.66
C ILE A 227 0.32 -4.38 -13.61
N LYS A 228 0.45 -4.93 -12.41
CA LYS A 228 0.96 -6.27 -12.18
C LYS A 228 0.46 -6.81 -10.84
N VAL A 229 0.11 -8.09 -10.83
CA VAL A 229 -0.30 -8.82 -9.63
C VAL A 229 0.61 -10.03 -9.44
N TRP A 230 0.97 -10.33 -8.23
CA TRP A 230 1.78 -11.48 -7.82
C TRP A 230 1.00 -12.35 -6.83
N GLU A 231 1.05 -13.64 -7.04
CA GLU A 231 0.63 -14.65 -6.06
C GLU A 231 1.70 -14.79 -4.96
N LEU A 232 1.26 -15.04 -3.71
CA LEU A 232 2.10 -15.15 -2.51
C LEU A 232 2.27 -16.60 -2.04
#